data_88c5220ed31531fa6aaa94ff9f159987
#
_entry.id   88c5220ed31531fa6aaa94ff9f159987
#
_cell.length_a   1.000
_cell.length_b   1.000
_cell.length_c   1.000
_cell.angle_alpha   90.00
_cell.angle_beta   90.00
_cell.angle_gamma   90.00
#
_symmetry.space_group_name_H-M   'P 1'
#
loop_
_entity.id
_entity.type
_entity.pdbx_description
1 polymer ?
#
loop_
_entity_poly.entity_id
_entity_poly.type
_entity_poly.pdbx_seq_one_letter_code
_entity_poly.pdbx_strand_id
1 'polypeptide(L)'
;MIYLDYLSTTPCDSAVVAAMLPWFGEDFGNPHSVHGSGRKAAEAVERAREGVAGLLGVEAREIVFTSGATEANNLAIKGGARHLVRLGDPRRRIITVATEHKCVLESVRALAAEGFEAVVLGVDSDGRVDPEALREALKVPTLLVSIMAANNETGVLQDIPQLAALVKAAGALMHVDLAQMAGKMPVPLKDVDLASVSAHKMYGPKGIGALYVRRRPRVRLEALFSGGGQERGFRSGTLPTPLVVGFGVAAELAVANMADEAVRLGLLRDDLWTQLQNGLPRIALNGAGAPRLAGALNVCLPEGLRALDVLEACPDVAASTGSACTAAEIAPSYVLTAMGLSAQKASQCLRLSVGRSTSKADIDRAAELLIAAARTCQPN
;
A
#
# COMPACT_ATOMS: atom_id res chain seq x y z
N MET A 1 -18.55 -12.83 -13.05
CA MET A 1 -17.10 -12.72 -12.68
C MET A 1 -17.01 -12.42 -11.21
N ILE A 2 -16.28 -13.23 -10.46
CA ILE A 2 -16.05 -13.08 -9.01
C ILE A 2 -14.73 -12.32 -8.83
N TYR A 3 -14.76 -11.19 -8.13
CA TYR A 3 -13.56 -10.35 -7.96
C TYR A 3 -12.84 -10.67 -6.65
N LEU A 4 -11.64 -11.25 -6.76
CA LEU A 4 -10.74 -11.60 -5.65
C LEU A 4 -9.38 -10.91 -5.77
N ASP A 5 -9.35 -9.67 -6.29
CA ASP A 5 -8.11 -8.88 -6.47
C ASP A 5 -8.15 -7.51 -5.79
N TYR A 6 -8.74 -7.44 -4.58
CA TYR A 6 -8.90 -6.21 -3.80
C TYR A 6 -7.58 -5.60 -3.29
N LEU A 7 -6.47 -6.35 -3.30
CA LEU A 7 -5.15 -5.79 -3.01
C LEU A 7 -4.57 -5.01 -4.21
N SER A 8 -5.04 -5.28 -5.44
CA SER A 8 -4.67 -4.49 -6.63
C SER A 8 -5.36 -3.14 -6.63
N THR A 9 -6.67 -3.14 -6.51
CA THR A 9 -7.52 -1.94 -6.45
C THR A 9 -8.88 -2.32 -5.90
N THR A 10 -9.63 -1.34 -5.42
CA THR A 10 -11.02 -1.51 -5.01
C THR A 10 -11.96 -0.75 -5.96
N PRO A 11 -13.22 -1.16 -6.11
CA PRO A 11 -14.24 -0.29 -6.70
C PRO A 11 -14.38 0.98 -5.84
N CYS A 12 -14.73 2.10 -6.47
CA CYS A 12 -15.08 3.29 -5.72
C CYS A 12 -16.45 3.08 -5.06
N ASP A 13 -16.58 3.40 -3.77
CA ASP A 13 -17.84 3.28 -3.05
C ASP A 13 -18.89 4.24 -3.64
N SER A 14 -20.15 3.83 -3.68
CA SER A 14 -21.23 4.63 -4.25
C SER A 14 -21.43 5.98 -3.54
N ALA A 15 -21.27 6.01 -2.22
CA ALA A 15 -21.32 7.25 -1.45
C ALA A 15 -20.15 8.18 -1.79
N VAL A 16 -18.97 7.61 -2.05
CA VAL A 16 -17.80 8.36 -2.52
C VAL A 16 -18.05 8.95 -3.90
N VAL A 17 -18.58 8.15 -4.84
CA VAL A 17 -18.92 8.64 -6.19
C VAL A 17 -19.95 9.77 -6.11
N ALA A 18 -21.01 9.61 -5.33
CA ALA A 18 -22.04 10.63 -5.15
C ALA A 18 -21.47 11.93 -4.59
N ALA A 19 -20.55 11.87 -3.63
CA ALA A 19 -19.90 13.05 -3.05
C ALA A 19 -18.96 13.77 -4.05
N MET A 20 -18.39 13.04 -5.00
CA MET A 20 -17.50 13.61 -6.03
C MET A 20 -18.26 14.36 -7.12
N LEU A 21 -19.45 13.87 -7.51
CA LEU A 21 -20.18 14.35 -8.71
C LEU A 21 -20.39 15.87 -8.80
N PRO A 22 -20.81 16.60 -7.75
CA PRO A 22 -21.03 18.04 -7.83
C PRO A 22 -19.78 18.83 -8.24
N TRP A 23 -18.60 18.32 -7.86
CA TRP A 23 -17.31 19.00 -8.10
C TRP A 23 -16.80 18.89 -9.55
N PHE A 24 -17.43 18.09 -10.38
CA PHE A 24 -17.15 18.05 -11.82
C PHE A 24 -17.97 19.04 -12.64
N GLY A 25 -19.05 19.57 -12.06
CA GLY A 25 -20.02 20.43 -12.79
C GLY A 25 -20.35 21.71 -12.03
N GLU A 26 -21.27 21.65 -11.08
CA GLU A 26 -21.81 22.83 -10.40
C GLU A 26 -20.77 23.54 -9.51
N ASP A 27 -19.94 22.78 -8.81
CA ASP A 27 -18.98 23.24 -7.81
C ASP A 27 -17.52 23.24 -8.30
N PHE A 28 -17.29 23.57 -9.56
CA PHE A 28 -16.00 23.48 -10.25
C PHE A 28 -14.93 24.51 -9.82
N GLY A 29 -15.15 25.26 -8.74
CA GLY A 29 -14.25 26.33 -8.31
C GLY A 29 -12.83 25.88 -8.01
N ASN A 30 -11.83 26.70 -8.39
CA ASN A 30 -10.45 26.46 -8.00
C ASN A 30 -10.27 26.79 -6.50
N PRO A 31 -9.82 25.87 -5.65
CA PRO A 31 -9.70 26.08 -4.21
C PRO A 31 -8.70 27.18 -3.80
N HIS A 32 -7.89 27.69 -4.72
CA HIS A 32 -6.99 28.82 -4.46
C HIS A 32 -7.57 30.18 -4.88
N SER A 33 -8.78 30.23 -5.47
CA SER A 33 -9.44 31.47 -5.85
C SER A 33 -10.15 32.12 -4.68
N VAL A 34 -10.07 33.45 -4.60
CA VAL A 34 -10.62 34.25 -3.47
C VAL A 34 -12.13 34.49 -3.56
N HIS A 35 -12.79 34.19 -4.68
CA HIS A 35 -14.22 34.32 -4.85
C HIS A 35 -15.03 33.19 -4.19
N GLY A 36 -16.35 33.30 -4.10
CA GLY A 36 -17.23 32.38 -3.38
C GLY A 36 -17.09 30.93 -3.80
N SER A 37 -17.04 30.62 -5.11
CA SER A 37 -16.88 29.29 -5.64
C SER A 37 -15.50 28.68 -5.24
N GLY A 38 -14.43 29.49 -5.26
CA GLY A 38 -13.12 29.06 -4.79
C GLY A 38 -13.09 28.76 -3.29
N ARG A 39 -13.71 29.62 -2.46
CA ARG A 39 -13.81 29.37 -1.02
C ARG A 39 -14.58 28.09 -0.70
N LYS A 40 -15.72 27.84 -1.39
CA LYS A 40 -16.48 26.59 -1.26
C LYS A 40 -15.60 25.37 -1.53
N ALA A 41 -14.80 25.41 -2.60
CA ALA A 41 -13.88 24.34 -2.94
C ALA A 41 -12.75 24.19 -1.90
N ALA A 42 -12.20 25.30 -1.40
CA ALA A 42 -11.17 25.26 -0.34
C ALA A 42 -11.69 24.62 0.95
N GLU A 43 -12.89 24.98 1.37
CA GLU A 43 -13.56 24.39 2.54
C GLU A 43 -13.77 22.86 2.37
N ALA A 44 -14.17 22.43 1.17
CA ALA A 44 -14.33 21.01 0.88
C ALA A 44 -13.01 20.25 0.91
N VAL A 45 -11.93 20.85 0.39
CA VAL A 45 -10.58 20.30 0.47
C VAL A 45 -10.12 20.15 1.92
N GLU A 46 -10.35 21.16 2.77
CA GLU A 46 -9.93 21.08 4.17
C GLU A 46 -10.77 20.07 4.96
N ARG A 47 -12.08 19.96 4.75
CA ARG A 47 -12.90 18.87 5.34
C ARG A 47 -12.40 17.49 4.93
N ALA A 48 -12.09 17.29 3.65
CA ALA A 48 -11.51 16.03 3.18
C ALA A 48 -10.14 15.72 3.83
N ARG A 49 -9.33 16.76 4.04
CA ARG A 49 -8.05 16.64 4.75
C ARG A 49 -8.25 16.22 6.21
N GLU A 50 -9.27 16.75 6.89
CA GLU A 50 -9.66 16.34 8.24
C GLU A 50 -10.09 14.86 8.27
N GLY A 51 -10.87 14.40 7.29
CA GLY A 51 -11.26 12.98 7.16
C GLY A 51 -10.07 12.06 7.02
N VAL A 52 -9.10 12.39 6.15
CA VAL A 52 -7.85 11.62 5.99
C VAL A 52 -6.99 11.69 7.25
N ALA A 53 -6.90 12.83 7.90
CA ALA A 53 -6.18 13.00 9.17
C ALA A 53 -6.81 12.15 10.29
N GLY A 54 -8.15 12.13 10.36
CA GLY A 54 -8.90 11.29 11.31
C GLY A 54 -8.63 9.79 11.11
N LEU A 55 -8.56 9.33 9.86
CA LEU A 55 -8.17 7.94 9.55
C LEU A 55 -6.78 7.58 10.09
N LEU A 56 -5.85 8.51 10.02
CA LEU A 56 -4.46 8.29 10.45
C LEU A 56 -4.23 8.66 11.93
N GLY A 57 -5.19 9.28 12.61
CA GLY A 57 -5.06 9.74 13.99
C GLY A 57 -4.05 10.89 14.16
N VAL A 58 -3.98 11.81 13.18
CA VAL A 58 -3.01 12.93 13.11
C VAL A 58 -3.71 14.28 12.91
N GLU A 59 -2.95 15.39 12.92
CA GLU A 59 -3.48 16.71 12.63
C GLU A 59 -3.69 16.90 11.10
N ALA A 60 -4.76 17.57 10.67
CA ALA A 60 -5.01 17.88 9.26
C ALA A 60 -3.81 18.57 8.57
N ARG A 61 -3.11 19.43 9.31
CA ARG A 61 -1.89 20.10 8.81
C ARG A 61 -0.70 19.19 8.55
N GLU A 62 -0.76 17.92 8.93
CA GLU A 62 0.26 16.91 8.66
C GLU A 62 -0.02 16.14 7.37
N ILE A 63 -1.17 16.36 6.73
CA ILE A 63 -1.55 15.72 5.49
C ILE A 63 -1.17 16.60 4.29
N VAL A 64 -0.52 15.99 3.30
CA VAL A 64 -0.18 16.57 1.99
C VAL A 64 -0.80 15.71 0.91
N PHE A 65 -1.72 16.25 0.12
CA PHE A 65 -2.33 15.51 -0.99
C PHE A 65 -1.35 15.29 -2.13
N THR A 66 -1.38 14.09 -2.69
CA THR A 66 -0.57 13.63 -3.82
C THR A 66 -1.44 12.90 -4.83
N SER A 67 -0.91 12.50 -5.99
CA SER A 67 -1.67 11.72 -6.99
C SER A 67 -1.85 10.24 -6.62
N GLY A 68 -1.29 9.79 -5.51
CA GLY A 68 -1.33 8.41 -5.04
C GLY A 68 -0.09 8.04 -4.22
N ALA A 69 -0.04 6.80 -3.72
CA ALA A 69 1.09 6.33 -2.91
C ALA A 69 2.43 6.40 -3.65
N THR A 70 2.47 6.19 -4.96
CA THR A 70 3.71 6.29 -5.74
C THR A 70 4.34 7.68 -5.64
N GLU A 71 3.55 8.76 -5.83
CA GLU A 71 4.04 10.13 -5.64
C GLU A 71 4.40 10.39 -4.18
N ALA A 72 3.57 9.95 -3.23
CA ALA A 72 3.81 10.12 -1.80
C ALA A 72 5.13 9.46 -1.36
N ASN A 73 5.39 8.21 -1.79
CA ASN A 73 6.64 7.49 -1.52
C ASN A 73 7.86 8.22 -2.13
N ASN A 74 7.76 8.67 -3.38
CA ASN A 74 8.84 9.44 -4.01
C ASN A 74 9.10 10.75 -3.27
N LEU A 75 8.05 11.49 -2.86
CA LEU A 75 8.18 12.74 -2.12
C LEU A 75 8.80 12.51 -0.73
N ALA A 76 8.38 11.46 -0.02
CA ALA A 76 8.94 11.10 1.28
C ALA A 76 10.43 10.77 1.18
N ILE A 77 10.79 9.86 0.28
CA ILE A 77 12.15 9.32 0.17
C ILE A 77 13.09 10.35 -0.46
N LYS A 78 12.78 10.80 -1.68
CA LYS A 78 13.65 11.75 -2.41
C LYS A 78 13.62 13.14 -1.79
N GLY A 79 12.42 13.65 -1.48
CA GLY A 79 12.27 14.97 -0.87
C GLY A 79 12.89 15.05 0.52
N GLY A 80 12.74 14.00 1.35
CA GLY A 80 13.36 13.90 2.66
C GLY A 80 14.89 13.87 2.59
N ALA A 81 15.43 12.98 1.76
CA ALA A 81 16.86 12.81 1.57
C ALA A 81 17.54 14.11 1.07
N ARG A 82 17.02 14.70 -0.01
CA ARG A 82 17.57 15.92 -0.61
C ARG A 82 17.48 17.10 0.34
N HIS A 83 16.36 17.23 1.09
CA HIS A 83 16.21 18.33 2.05
C HIS A 83 17.28 18.30 3.14
N LEU A 84 17.52 17.13 3.74
CA LEU A 84 18.52 16.98 4.82
C LEU A 84 19.94 17.26 4.31
N VAL A 85 20.28 16.73 3.13
CA VAL A 85 21.59 16.98 2.51
C VAL A 85 21.79 18.47 2.20
N ARG A 86 20.77 19.16 1.73
CA ARG A 86 20.82 20.62 1.49
C ARG A 86 21.03 21.42 2.76
N LEU A 87 20.62 20.90 3.93
CA LEU A 87 20.89 21.49 5.23
C LEU A 87 22.28 21.14 5.79
N GLY A 88 23.10 20.40 5.04
CA GLY A 88 24.45 20.03 5.43
C GLY A 88 24.57 18.71 6.18
N ASP A 89 23.50 17.88 6.23
CA ASP A 89 23.60 16.54 6.80
C ASP A 89 24.60 15.70 5.99
N PRO A 90 25.65 15.15 6.63
CA PRO A 90 26.66 14.36 5.93
C PRO A 90 26.22 12.95 5.60
N ARG A 91 25.15 12.46 6.23
CA ARG A 91 24.65 11.09 6.02
C ARG A 91 24.14 10.91 4.59
N ARG A 92 24.38 9.71 4.04
CA ARG A 92 23.97 9.37 2.68
C ARG A 92 23.28 8.01 2.60
N ARG A 93 23.23 7.27 3.72
CA ARG A 93 22.65 5.92 3.74
C ARG A 93 21.13 5.98 3.86
N ILE A 94 20.44 5.21 3.00
CA ILE A 94 19.01 4.97 3.03
C ILE A 94 18.80 3.46 3.11
N ILE A 95 17.99 3.03 4.07
CA ILE A 95 17.65 1.61 4.27
C ILE A 95 16.23 1.38 3.80
N THR A 96 16.01 0.28 3.09
CA THR A 96 14.68 -0.21 2.71
C THR A 96 14.65 -1.75 2.74
N VAL A 97 13.55 -2.39 2.33
CA VAL A 97 13.34 -3.84 2.44
C VAL A 97 13.10 -4.45 1.06
N ALA A 98 13.58 -5.67 0.85
CA ALA A 98 13.48 -6.35 -0.45
C ALA A 98 12.04 -6.61 -0.91
N THR A 99 11.07 -6.63 0.01
CA THR A 99 9.65 -6.87 -0.27
C THR A 99 8.82 -5.59 -0.45
N GLU A 100 9.46 -4.42 -0.49
CA GLU A 100 8.80 -3.14 -0.74
C GLU A 100 8.13 -3.08 -2.12
N HIS A 101 7.12 -2.22 -2.25
CA HIS A 101 6.57 -1.92 -3.57
C HIS A 101 7.65 -1.30 -4.48
N LYS A 102 7.60 -1.61 -5.78
CA LYS A 102 8.57 -1.11 -6.77
C LYS A 102 8.81 0.41 -6.68
N CYS A 103 7.77 1.22 -6.42
CA CYS A 103 7.94 2.67 -6.32
C CYS A 103 8.84 3.10 -5.14
N VAL A 104 8.95 2.31 -4.07
CA VAL A 104 9.90 2.55 -2.97
C VAL A 104 11.31 2.11 -3.40
N LEU A 105 11.46 0.87 -3.88
CA LEU A 105 12.75 0.33 -4.33
C LEU A 105 13.39 1.21 -5.40
N GLU A 106 12.61 1.62 -6.42
CA GLU A 106 13.12 2.47 -7.50
C GLU A 106 13.40 3.91 -7.03
N SER A 107 12.64 4.42 -6.05
CA SER A 107 12.94 5.73 -5.45
C SER A 107 14.28 5.74 -4.72
N VAL A 108 14.56 4.68 -3.96
CA VAL A 108 15.85 4.52 -3.25
C VAL A 108 16.99 4.30 -4.26
N ARG A 109 16.81 3.45 -5.26
CA ARG A 109 17.81 3.21 -6.31
C ARG A 109 18.15 4.48 -7.10
N ALA A 110 17.14 5.28 -7.43
CA ALA A 110 17.36 6.53 -8.17
C ALA A 110 18.26 7.51 -7.43
N LEU A 111 18.24 7.51 -6.09
CA LEU A 111 19.11 8.37 -5.28
C LEU A 111 20.60 7.94 -5.32
N ALA A 112 20.92 6.72 -5.74
CA ALA A 112 22.30 6.29 -5.90
C ALA A 112 23.07 7.17 -6.89
N ALA A 113 22.41 7.64 -7.96
CA ALA A 113 22.98 8.59 -8.92
C ALA A 113 23.29 9.97 -8.29
N GLU A 114 22.69 10.28 -7.14
CA GLU A 114 22.89 11.52 -6.36
C GLU A 114 23.89 11.31 -5.20
N GLY A 115 24.59 10.16 -5.16
CA GLY A 115 25.61 9.84 -4.17
C GLY A 115 25.06 9.26 -2.85
N PHE A 116 23.82 8.78 -2.84
CA PHE A 116 23.28 8.05 -1.69
C PHE A 116 23.62 6.57 -1.75
N GLU A 117 23.82 5.96 -0.58
CA GLU A 117 24.00 4.51 -0.41
C GLU A 117 22.64 3.85 -0.15
N ALA A 118 22.22 2.98 -1.05
CA ALA A 118 21.01 2.19 -0.91
C ALA A 118 21.31 0.85 -0.22
N VAL A 119 20.73 0.60 0.95
CA VAL A 119 20.79 -0.66 1.67
C VAL A 119 19.43 -1.32 1.63
N VAL A 120 19.35 -2.55 1.09
CA VAL A 120 18.12 -3.32 0.98
C VAL A 120 18.22 -4.51 1.93
N LEU A 121 17.43 -4.49 3.00
CA LEU A 121 17.35 -5.58 3.97
C LEU A 121 16.54 -6.74 3.39
N GLY A 122 16.98 -7.96 3.70
CA GLY A 122 16.20 -9.16 3.45
C GLY A 122 15.03 -9.32 4.42
N VAL A 123 14.24 -10.35 4.20
CA VAL A 123 13.16 -10.79 5.09
C VAL A 123 13.32 -12.28 5.38
N ASP A 124 12.64 -12.77 6.42
CA ASP A 124 12.52 -14.18 6.70
C ASP A 124 11.57 -14.90 5.72
N SER A 125 11.39 -16.20 5.88
CA SER A 125 10.49 -17.02 5.05
C SER A 125 9.01 -16.65 5.18
N ASP A 126 8.64 -15.94 6.25
CA ASP A 126 7.30 -15.40 6.46
C ASP A 126 7.14 -13.98 5.90
N GLY A 127 8.21 -13.38 5.38
CA GLY A 127 8.20 -12.04 4.77
C GLY A 127 8.39 -10.90 5.79
N ARG A 128 8.89 -11.19 7.00
CA ARG A 128 9.11 -10.19 8.04
C ARG A 128 10.56 -9.71 8.07
N VAL A 129 10.73 -8.45 8.38
CA VAL A 129 12.05 -7.87 8.65
C VAL A 129 12.54 -8.34 10.01
N ASP A 130 13.79 -8.82 10.08
CA ASP A 130 14.45 -9.12 11.34
C ASP A 130 14.87 -7.79 12.02
N PRO A 131 14.35 -7.49 13.23
CA PRO A 131 14.74 -6.29 13.98
C PRO A 131 16.25 -6.22 14.30
N GLU A 132 16.92 -7.38 14.46
CA GLU A 132 18.35 -7.42 14.70
C GLU A 132 19.14 -7.04 13.43
N ALA A 133 18.72 -7.49 12.27
CA ALA A 133 19.32 -7.09 10.99
C ALA A 133 19.18 -5.57 10.77
N LEU A 134 18.01 -4.98 11.12
CA LEU A 134 17.83 -3.53 11.07
C LEU A 134 18.74 -2.81 12.09
N ARG A 135 18.83 -3.31 13.33
CA ARG A 135 19.70 -2.74 14.37
C ARG A 135 21.17 -2.74 13.94
N GLU A 136 21.62 -3.84 13.35
CA GLU A 136 23.00 -3.95 12.82
C GLU A 136 23.24 -2.95 11.69
N ALA A 137 22.32 -2.84 10.74
CA ALA A 137 22.42 -1.88 9.64
C ALA A 137 22.45 -0.42 10.12
N LEU A 138 21.72 -0.10 11.21
CA LEU A 138 21.66 1.23 11.81
C LEU A 138 22.91 1.64 12.61
N LYS A 139 23.88 0.73 12.84
CA LYS A 139 25.19 1.12 13.44
C LYS A 139 25.97 2.08 12.54
N VAL A 140 25.71 2.07 11.24
CA VAL A 140 26.24 3.07 10.31
C VAL A 140 25.27 4.25 10.24
N PRO A 141 25.74 5.50 10.32
CA PRO A 141 24.88 6.68 10.30
C PRO A 141 23.94 6.69 9.09
N THR A 142 22.65 6.51 9.36
CA THR A 142 21.57 6.39 8.37
C THR A 142 20.72 7.66 8.37
N LEU A 143 20.32 8.10 7.19
CA LEU A 143 19.51 9.30 6.99
C LEU A 143 18.01 8.99 7.04
N LEU A 144 17.59 7.93 6.35
CA LEU A 144 16.18 7.55 6.22
C LEU A 144 16.05 6.02 6.15
N VAL A 145 15.01 5.51 6.77
CA VAL A 145 14.56 4.11 6.64
C VAL A 145 13.13 4.11 6.10
N SER A 146 12.87 3.27 5.08
CA SER A 146 11.54 3.11 4.48
C SER A 146 11.11 1.65 4.56
N ILE A 147 10.02 1.36 5.29
CA ILE A 147 9.48 0.00 5.49
C ILE A 147 7.96 0.03 5.31
N MET A 148 7.41 -0.83 4.45
CA MET A 148 5.97 -0.96 4.30
C MET A 148 5.33 -1.61 5.52
N ALA A 149 4.12 -1.17 5.89
CA ALA A 149 3.42 -1.75 7.04
C ALA A 149 2.74 -3.08 6.72
N ALA A 150 2.27 -3.25 5.48
CA ALA A 150 1.62 -4.45 5.01
C ALA A 150 2.03 -4.74 3.56
N ASN A 151 2.40 -5.98 3.27
CA ASN A 151 2.84 -6.36 1.94
C ASN A 151 1.65 -6.48 0.97
N ASN A 152 1.82 -6.00 -0.25
CA ASN A 152 0.78 -5.97 -1.29
C ASN A 152 0.56 -7.32 -2.01
N GLU A 153 1.42 -8.31 -1.80
CA GLU A 153 1.28 -9.64 -2.40
C GLU A 153 0.85 -10.68 -1.36
N THR A 154 1.49 -10.72 -0.19
CA THR A 154 1.21 -11.70 0.86
C THR A 154 0.23 -11.20 1.93
N GLY A 155 0.07 -9.89 2.04
CA GLY A 155 -0.69 -9.26 3.10
C GLY A 155 0.04 -9.24 4.46
N VAL A 156 1.25 -9.80 4.55
CA VAL A 156 2.02 -9.89 5.79
C VAL A 156 2.29 -8.52 6.39
N LEU A 157 2.14 -8.42 7.70
CA LEU A 157 2.32 -7.20 8.49
C LEU A 157 3.73 -7.13 9.09
N GLN A 158 4.34 -5.95 9.01
CA GLN A 158 5.59 -5.66 9.72
C GLN A 158 5.29 -5.09 11.12
N ASP A 159 6.18 -5.32 12.07
CA ASP A 159 6.11 -4.73 13.41
C ASP A 159 6.64 -3.28 13.38
N ILE A 160 5.85 -2.40 12.77
CA ILE A 160 6.23 -0.99 12.63
C ILE A 160 6.56 -0.32 13.96
N PRO A 161 5.82 -0.54 15.07
CA PRO A 161 6.18 0.03 16.37
C PRO A 161 7.60 -0.32 16.82
N GLN A 162 8.00 -1.58 16.71
CA GLN A 162 9.34 -2.04 17.09
C GLN A 162 10.41 -1.46 16.15
N LEU A 163 10.17 -1.53 14.84
CA LEU A 163 11.13 -1.06 13.84
C LEU A 163 11.31 0.46 13.90
N ALA A 164 10.21 1.23 14.04
CA ALA A 164 10.26 2.68 14.17
C ALA A 164 11.00 3.15 15.42
N ALA A 165 10.85 2.42 16.54
CA ALA A 165 11.61 2.73 17.76
C ALA A 165 13.13 2.58 17.56
N LEU A 166 13.58 1.55 16.82
CA LEU A 166 15.00 1.37 16.46
C LEU A 166 15.51 2.51 15.56
N VAL A 167 14.75 2.86 14.54
CA VAL A 167 15.08 3.94 13.60
C VAL A 167 15.20 5.28 14.32
N LYS A 168 14.24 5.58 15.20
CA LYS A 168 14.25 6.79 16.03
C LYS A 168 15.46 6.84 16.96
N ALA A 169 15.79 5.72 17.61
CA ALA A 169 16.96 5.65 18.50
C ALA A 169 18.28 5.91 17.74
N ALA A 170 18.35 5.55 16.46
CA ALA A 170 19.49 5.83 15.58
C ALA A 170 19.46 7.26 14.99
N GLY A 171 18.43 8.07 15.27
CA GLY A 171 18.30 9.43 14.76
C GLY A 171 18.05 9.51 13.24
N ALA A 172 17.55 8.46 12.62
CA ALA A 172 17.15 8.44 11.23
C ALA A 172 15.66 8.82 11.07
N LEU A 173 15.27 9.29 9.88
CA LEU A 173 13.84 9.47 9.54
C LEU A 173 13.20 8.11 9.28
N MET A 174 12.00 7.91 9.82
CA MET A 174 11.16 6.73 9.54
C MET A 174 10.04 7.07 8.56
N HIS A 175 10.07 6.45 7.38
CA HIS A 175 8.99 6.46 6.41
C HIS A 175 8.29 5.09 6.38
N VAL A 176 6.95 5.10 6.32
CA VAL A 176 6.14 3.87 6.23
C VAL A 176 5.20 3.94 5.03
N ASP A 177 5.27 2.96 4.13
CA ASP A 177 4.23 2.78 3.11
C ASP A 177 3.00 2.11 3.76
N LEU A 178 1.92 2.88 3.92
CA LEU A 178 0.64 2.45 4.48
C LEU A 178 -0.41 2.11 3.41
N ALA A 179 -0.06 2.10 2.12
CA ALA A 179 -1.03 1.95 1.03
C ALA A 179 -1.93 0.72 1.19
N GLN A 180 -1.40 -0.37 1.73
CA GLN A 180 -2.20 -1.59 1.96
C GLN A 180 -2.87 -1.64 3.33
N MET A 181 -2.35 -0.93 4.34
CA MET A 181 -2.87 -0.99 5.71
C MET A 181 -3.97 0.04 5.97
N ALA A 182 -3.80 1.28 5.51
CA ALA A 182 -4.74 2.36 5.76
C ALA A 182 -6.16 2.01 5.29
N GLY A 183 -7.15 2.26 6.16
CA GLY A 183 -8.55 1.93 5.92
C GLY A 183 -8.93 0.46 6.11
N LYS A 184 -7.98 -0.41 6.49
CA LYS A 184 -8.23 -1.84 6.76
C LYS A 184 -7.94 -2.23 8.21
N MET A 185 -7.12 -1.46 8.89
CA MET A 185 -6.78 -1.62 10.30
C MET A 185 -6.16 -0.32 10.85
N PRO A 186 -6.11 -0.13 12.19
CA PRO A 186 -5.44 1.04 12.78
C PRO A 186 -3.98 1.14 12.37
N VAL A 187 -3.51 2.37 12.14
CA VAL A 187 -2.14 2.63 11.67
C VAL A 187 -1.20 3.01 12.81
N PRO A 188 0.01 2.42 12.89
CA PRO A 188 0.95 2.64 13.99
C PRO A 188 1.91 3.80 13.69
N LEU A 189 1.47 5.06 13.85
CA LEU A 189 2.28 6.25 13.54
C LEU A 189 3.16 6.75 14.70
N LYS A 190 3.18 6.08 15.84
CA LYS A 190 4.15 6.41 16.89
C LYS A 190 5.56 6.24 16.35
N ASP A 191 6.39 7.26 16.51
CA ASP A 191 7.80 7.31 16.07
C ASP A 191 8.00 7.23 14.52
N VAL A 192 6.91 7.34 13.74
CA VAL A 192 6.96 7.46 12.28
C VAL A 192 6.97 8.93 11.87
N ASP A 193 7.85 9.32 10.95
CA ASP A 193 8.03 10.71 10.49
C ASP A 193 7.24 11.03 9.23
N LEU A 194 7.11 10.04 8.36
CA LEU A 194 6.48 10.12 7.04
C LEU A 194 5.65 8.85 6.79
N ALA A 195 4.45 8.99 6.23
CA ALA A 195 3.67 7.81 5.85
C ALA A 195 2.84 8.08 4.59
N SER A 196 2.84 7.11 3.67
CA SER A 196 2.17 7.22 2.37
C SER A 196 0.89 6.42 2.32
N VAL A 197 -0.19 7.01 1.79
CA VAL A 197 -1.50 6.36 1.62
C VAL A 197 -2.08 6.58 0.23
N SER A 198 -3.00 5.72 -0.20
CA SER A 198 -3.68 5.80 -1.49
C SER A 198 -5.17 5.53 -1.35
N ALA A 199 -6.01 6.39 -1.93
CA ALA A 199 -7.46 6.29 -1.80
C ALA A 199 -8.04 5.01 -2.44
N HIS A 200 -7.51 4.60 -3.60
CA HIS A 200 -8.07 3.45 -4.34
C HIS A 200 -7.83 2.08 -3.71
N LYS A 201 -7.14 2.01 -2.58
CA LYS A 201 -6.96 0.79 -1.77
C LYS A 201 -7.98 0.67 -0.64
N MET A 202 -8.82 1.73 -0.45
CA MET A 202 -9.85 1.82 0.60
C MET A 202 -11.18 2.34 0.04
N TYR A 203 -11.55 1.91 -1.16
CA TYR A 203 -12.81 2.25 -1.85
C TYR A 203 -12.96 3.74 -2.22
N GLY A 204 -11.85 4.46 -2.28
CA GLY A 204 -11.76 5.81 -2.82
C GLY A 204 -11.37 5.82 -4.31
N PRO A 205 -11.31 7.00 -4.93
CA PRO A 205 -10.97 7.16 -6.33
C PRO A 205 -9.48 6.88 -6.61
N LYS A 206 -9.18 6.40 -7.81
CA LYS A 206 -7.82 6.39 -8.37
C LYS A 206 -7.36 7.83 -8.64
N GLY A 207 -6.05 8.05 -8.63
CA GLY A 207 -5.48 9.36 -8.97
C GLY A 207 -5.31 10.32 -7.80
N ILE A 208 -5.58 9.86 -6.56
CA ILE A 208 -5.38 10.63 -5.32
C ILE A 208 -4.79 9.75 -4.22
N GLY A 209 -3.92 10.35 -3.42
CA GLY A 209 -3.35 9.80 -2.21
C GLY A 209 -2.89 10.93 -1.29
N ALA A 210 -2.19 10.59 -0.24
CA ALA A 210 -1.62 11.57 0.67
C ALA A 210 -0.30 11.09 1.28
N LEU A 211 0.51 12.07 1.68
CA LEU A 211 1.67 11.89 2.51
C LEU A 211 1.40 12.53 3.88
N TYR A 212 1.52 11.74 4.95
CA TYR A 212 1.66 12.25 6.30
C TYR A 212 3.08 12.79 6.47
N VAL A 213 3.21 14.02 6.99
CA VAL A 213 4.49 14.68 7.28
C VAL A 213 4.44 15.20 8.71
N ARG A 214 5.20 14.57 9.61
CA ARG A 214 5.21 14.92 11.04
C ARG A 214 5.57 16.39 11.26
N ARG A 215 4.83 17.05 12.14
CA ARG A 215 5.08 18.46 12.51
C ARG A 215 5.84 18.65 13.81
N ARG A 216 5.84 17.67 14.70
CA ARG A 216 6.50 17.74 16.02
C ARG A 216 7.25 16.45 16.37
N PRO A 217 8.61 16.40 16.27
CA PRO A 217 9.47 17.43 15.68
C PRO A 217 9.19 17.66 14.22
N ARG A 218 9.49 18.85 13.70
CA ARG A 218 9.12 19.23 12.34
C ARG A 218 9.98 18.55 11.30
N VAL A 219 9.35 17.72 10.46
CA VAL A 219 9.93 17.18 9.23
C VAL A 219 9.70 18.17 8.09
N ARG A 220 10.69 18.30 7.22
CA ARG A 220 10.64 19.10 5.99
C ARG A 220 11.10 18.27 4.82
N LEU A 221 10.56 18.59 3.65
CA LEU A 221 10.86 17.89 2.40
C LEU A 221 11.20 18.92 1.32
N GLU A 222 12.03 18.54 0.38
CA GLU A 222 12.18 19.23 -0.88
C GLU A 222 11.06 18.79 -1.82
N ALA A 223 10.34 19.75 -2.42
CA ALA A 223 9.26 19.45 -3.35
C ALA A 223 9.80 18.77 -4.62
N LEU A 224 9.10 17.77 -5.13
CA LEU A 224 9.44 17.14 -6.41
C LEU A 224 8.99 17.98 -7.60
N PHE A 225 7.91 18.78 -7.42
CA PHE A 225 7.33 19.60 -8.47
C PHE A 225 7.41 21.08 -8.09
N SER A 226 8.03 21.88 -8.96
CA SER A 226 8.01 23.33 -8.88
C SER A 226 6.68 23.88 -9.41
N GLY A 227 6.22 25.04 -8.89
CA GLY A 227 4.99 25.69 -9.35
C GLY A 227 4.40 26.65 -8.32
N GLY A 228 3.08 26.72 -8.21
CA GLY A 228 2.34 27.71 -7.44
C GLY A 228 2.39 27.51 -5.90
N GLY A 229 3.18 26.61 -5.36
CA GLY A 229 3.37 26.43 -3.92
C GLY A 229 2.18 25.84 -3.17
N GLN A 230 1.25 25.19 -3.84
CA GLN A 230 0.14 24.48 -3.21
C GLN A 230 0.68 23.44 -2.19
N GLU A 231 -0.20 22.94 -1.34
CA GLU A 231 0.16 22.01 -0.26
C GLU A 231 1.32 22.56 0.60
N ARG A 232 1.28 23.85 0.92
CA ARG A 232 2.29 24.52 1.76
C ARG A 232 3.73 24.42 1.20
N GLY A 233 3.82 24.35 -0.14
CA GLY A 233 5.09 24.26 -0.86
C GLY A 233 5.66 22.83 -0.96
N PHE A 234 4.98 21.82 -0.42
CA PHE A 234 5.42 20.43 -0.54
C PHE A 234 5.05 19.81 -1.90
N ARG A 235 3.91 20.25 -2.47
CA ARG A 235 3.43 19.69 -3.74
C ARG A 235 2.66 20.76 -4.53
N SER A 236 3.27 21.27 -5.57
CA SER A 236 2.65 22.26 -6.46
C SER A 236 1.65 21.62 -7.43
N GLY A 237 0.66 22.41 -7.84
CA GLY A 237 -0.40 22.02 -8.79
C GLY A 237 -1.80 22.17 -8.18
N THR A 238 -2.76 22.59 -9.00
CA THR A 238 -4.16 22.75 -8.58
C THR A 238 -4.66 21.42 -8.02
N LEU A 239 -5.28 21.50 -6.84
CA LEU A 239 -5.84 20.31 -6.20
C LEU A 239 -7.07 19.82 -6.98
N PRO A 240 -7.16 18.51 -7.29
CA PRO A 240 -8.33 17.94 -7.95
C PRO A 240 -9.47 17.77 -6.94
N THR A 241 -10.23 18.84 -6.70
CA THR A 241 -11.29 18.89 -5.65
C THR A 241 -12.19 17.67 -5.65
N PRO A 242 -12.69 17.14 -6.80
CA PRO A 242 -13.53 15.94 -6.79
C PRO A 242 -12.82 14.74 -6.16
N LEU A 243 -11.57 14.49 -6.52
CA LEU A 243 -10.81 13.35 -6.02
C LEU A 243 -10.44 13.51 -4.55
N VAL A 244 -10.11 14.74 -4.13
CA VAL A 244 -9.81 15.07 -2.73
C VAL A 244 -11.04 14.81 -1.85
N VAL A 245 -12.22 15.30 -2.26
CA VAL A 245 -13.49 15.05 -1.56
C VAL A 245 -13.79 13.56 -1.49
N GLY A 246 -13.66 12.85 -2.62
CA GLY A 246 -13.84 11.41 -2.65
C GLY A 246 -12.90 10.66 -1.70
N PHE A 247 -11.65 11.11 -1.56
CA PHE A 247 -10.71 10.50 -0.62
C PHE A 247 -11.11 10.77 0.84
N GLY A 248 -11.56 11.99 1.17
CA GLY A 248 -12.05 12.32 2.51
C GLY A 248 -13.21 11.40 2.92
N VAL A 249 -14.24 11.28 2.07
CA VAL A 249 -15.40 10.42 2.32
C VAL A 249 -14.98 8.94 2.43
N ALA A 250 -14.07 8.46 1.57
CA ALA A 250 -13.57 7.09 1.67
C ALA A 250 -12.84 6.85 3.01
N ALA A 251 -12.08 7.83 3.50
CA ALA A 251 -11.41 7.75 4.79
C ALA A 251 -12.41 7.70 5.97
N GLU A 252 -13.45 8.52 5.94
CA GLU A 252 -14.52 8.50 6.96
C GLU A 252 -15.28 7.16 6.98
N LEU A 253 -15.64 6.64 5.80
CA LEU A 253 -16.27 5.32 5.68
C LEU A 253 -15.36 4.20 6.17
N ALA A 254 -14.06 4.29 5.91
CA ALA A 254 -13.09 3.33 6.41
C ALA A 254 -13.02 3.35 7.94
N VAL A 255 -12.96 4.52 8.57
CA VAL A 255 -12.99 4.63 10.05
C VAL A 255 -14.24 4.00 10.64
N ALA A 256 -15.40 4.25 10.03
CA ALA A 256 -16.67 3.74 10.53
C ALA A 256 -16.83 2.21 10.43
N ASN A 257 -16.20 1.58 9.41
CA ASN A 257 -16.50 0.18 9.08
C ASN A 257 -15.31 -0.78 9.28
N MET A 258 -14.05 -0.30 9.46
CA MET A 258 -12.87 -1.17 9.39
C MET A 258 -12.87 -2.32 10.38
N ALA A 259 -13.41 -2.15 11.58
CA ALA A 259 -13.41 -3.20 12.61
C ALA A 259 -14.31 -4.37 12.20
N ASP A 260 -15.55 -4.08 11.81
CA ASP A 260 -16.53 -5.09 11.39
C ASP A 260 -16.12 -5.73 10.06
N GLU A 261 -15.59 -4.92 9.12
CA GLU A 261 -15.04 -5.45 7.86
C GLU A 261 -13.87 -6.39 8.11
N ALA A 262 -12.95 -6.07 9.01
CA ALA A 262 -11.82 -6.93 9.30
C ALA A 262 -12.24 -8.31 9.81
N VAL A 263 -13.24 -8.37 10.70
CA VAL A 263 -13.80 -9.63 11.19
C VAL A 263 -14.45 -10.42 10.05
N ARG A 264 -15.34 -9.77 9.29
CA ARG A 264 -16.06 -10.43 8.20
C ARG A 264 -15.13 -10.93 7.09
N LEU A 265 -14.17 -10.10 6.67
CA LEU A 265 -13.21 -10.46 5.63
C LEU A 265 -12.27 -11.57 6.09
N GLY A 266 -11.89 -11.58 7.38
CA GLY A 266 -11.12 -12.66 7.96
C GLY A 266 -11.84 -14.02 7.85
N LEU A 267 -13.13 -14.05 8.20
CA LEU A 267 -13.95 -15.27 8.08
C LEU A 267 -14.07 -15.75 6.63
N LEU A 268 -14.30 -14.84 5.68
CA LEU A 268 -14.40 -15.18 4.26
C LEU A 268 -13.07 -15.71 3.70
N ARG A 269 -11.95 -15.10 4.08
CA ARG A 269 -10.61 -15.56 3.70
C ARG A 269 -10.31 -16.95 4.26
N ASP A 270 -10.61 -17.19 5.53
CA ASP A 270 -10.34 -18.47 6.20
C ASP A 270 -11.19 -19.60 5.62
N ASP A 271 -12.42 -19.28 5.25
CA ASP A 271 -13.31 -20.22 4.55
C ASP A 271 -12.76 -20.56 3.14
N LEU A 272 -12.39 -19.55 2.35
CA LEU A 272 -11.74 -19.76 1.05
C LEU A 272 -10.48 -20.66 1.20
N TRP A 273 -9.63 -20.34 2.18
CA TRP A 273 -8.44 -21.12 2.47
C TRP A 273 -8.75 -22.59 2.79
N THR A 274 -9.73 -22.83 3.67
CA THR A 274 -10.17 -24.17 4.07
C THR A 274 -10.68 -24.97 2.86
N GLN A 275 -11.49 -24.35 2.01
CA GLN A 275 -12.03 -25.02 0.82
C GLN A 275 -10.90 -25.36 -0.18
N LEU A 276 -9.97 -24.45 -0.41
CA LEU A 276 -8.81 -24.70 -1.26
C LEU A 276 -7.93 -25.81 -0.71
N GLN A 277 -7.66 -25.85 0.60
CA GLN A 277 -6.90 -26.95 1.23
C GLN A 277 -7.57 -28.31 1.05
N ASN A 278 -8.89 -28.38 1.22
CA ASN A 278 -9.65 -29.62 1.03
C ASN A 278 -9.67 -30.10 -0.43
N GLY A 279 -9.72 -29.15 -1.38
CA GLY A 279 -9.83 -29.46 -2.80
C GLY A 279 -8.49 -29.67 -3.53
N LEU A 280 -7.41 -29.10 -3.02
CA LEU A 280 -6.07 -29.14 -3.59
C LEU A 280 -5.04 -29.60 -2.54
N PRO A 281 -4.85 -30.92 -2.36
CA PRO A 281 -3.84 -31.44 -1.45
C PRO A 281 -2.45 -30.87 -1.77
N ARG A 282 -1.68 -30.52 -0.75
CA ARG A 282 -0.33 -29.91 -0.84
C ARG A 282 -0.31 -28.43 -1.28
N ILE A 283 -1.46 -27.73 -1.36
CA ILE A 283 -1.44 -26.27 -1.44
C ILE A 283 -0.79 -25.69 -0.18
N ALA A 284 0.02 -24.65 -0.30
CA ALA A 284 0.71 -24.03 0.82
C ALA A 284 0.36 -22.54 0.93
N LEU A 285 0.35 -22.01 2.15
CA LEU A 285 0.13 -20.60 2.43
C LEU A 285 1.47 -19.89 2.59
N ASN A 286 1.73 -18.87 1.77
CA ASN A 286 2.94 -18.07 1.90
C ASN A 286 2.82 -17.11 3.10
N GLY A 287 3.89 -17.01 3.90
CA GLY A 287 3.91 -16.20 5.12
C GLY A 287 2.97 -16.73 6.21
N ALA A 288 2.82 -18.06 6.32
CA ALA A 288 1.87 -18.70 7.24
C ALA A 288 2.09 -18.36 8.70
N GLY A 289 3.34 -18.16 9.13
CA GLY A 289 3.73 -17.84 10.52
C GLY A 289 3.58 -16.36 10.89
N ALA A 290 3.24 -15.48 9.95
CA ALA A 290 3.13 -14.05 10.20
C ALA A 290 1.69 -13.54 10.26
N PRO A 291 1.41 -12.48 11.06
CA PRO A 291 0.14 -11.77 11.00
C PRO A 291 -0.05 -11.14 9.62
N ARG A 292 -1.31 -11.07 9.17
CA ARG A 292 -1.64 -10.55 7.84
C ARG A 292 -2.92 -9.73 7.82
N LEU A 293 -3.11 -8.94 6.76
CA LEU A 293 -4.38 -8.26 6.49
C LEU A 293 -5.53 -9.28 6.41
N ALA A 294 -6.66 -8.93 6.99
CA ALA A 294 -7.82 -9.81 7.12
C ALA A 294 -8.27 -10.42 5.78
N GLY A 295 -8.30 -9.63 4.71
CA GLY A 295 -8.75 -10.09 3.40
C GLY A 295 -7.65 -10.65 2.47
N ALA A 296 -6.41 -10.83 2.93
CA ALA A 296 -5.28 -11.22 2.09
C ALA A 296 -4.97 -12.72 2.18
N LEU A 297 -4.81 -13.36 1.03
CA LEU A 297 -4.40 -14.75 0.89
C LEU A 297 -3.41 -14.89 -0.27
N ASN A 298 -2.22 -15.42 0.01
CA ASN A 298 -1.23 -15.75 -1.01
C ASN A 298 -0.87 -17.24 -0.89
N VAL A 299 -1.20 -18.02 -1.92
CA VAL A 299 -1.09 -19.48 -1.87
C VAL A 299 -0.16 -19.98 -2.96
N CYS A 300 0.63 -20.99 -2.64
CA CYS A 300 1.43 -21.75 -3.60
C CYS A 300 0.65 -23.01 -4.00
N LEU A 301 0.30 -23.13 -5.26
CA LEU A 301 -0.38 -24.30 -5.82
C LEU A 301 0.51 -25.55 -5.72
N PRO A 302 -0.07 -26.76 -5.78
CA PRO A 302 0.68 -28.00 -5.87
C PRO A 302 1.71 -28.00 -7.01
N GLU A 303 2.77 -28.79 -6.84
CA GLU A 303 3.85 -28.91 -7.82
C GLU A 303 3.33 -29.30 -9.21
N GLY A 304 3.91 -28.68 -10.25
CA GLY A 304 3.51 -28.87 -11.65
C GLY A 304 2.44 -27.90 -12.15
N LEU A 305 1.77 -27.13 -11.26
CA LEU A 305 0.76 -26.17 -11.65
C LEU A 305 1.35 -24.75 -11.72
N ARG A 306 1.22 -24.07 -12.86
CA ARG A 306 1.51 -22.63 -12.93
C ARG A 306 0.25 -21.83 -12.60
N ALA A 307 0.41 -20.80 -11.78
CA ALA A 307 -0.69 -19.96 -11.37
C ALA A 307 -1.40 -19.27 -12.55
N LEU A 308 -0.63 -18.87 -13.57
CA LEU A 308 -1.18 -18.23 -14.76
C LEU A 308 -2.09 -19.18 -15.55
N ASP A 309 -1.66 -20.42 -15.74
CA ASP A 309 -2.43 -21.43 -16.48
C ASP A 309 -3.78 -21.73 -15.78
N VAL A 310 -3.76 -21.77 -14.43
CA VAL A 310 -4.98 -21.95 -13.63
C VAL A 310 -5.92 -20.75 -13.75
N LEU A 311 -5.37 -19.51 -13.77
CA LEU A 311 -6.20 -18.30 -13.95
C LEU A 311 -6.78 -18.23 -15.37
N GLU A 312 -6.02 -18.60 -16.41
CA GLU A 312 -6.51 -18.66 -17.79
C GLU A 312 -7.64 -19.71 -17.97
N ALA A 313 -7.54 -20.83 -17.25
CA ALA A 313 -8.57 -21.86 -17.21
C ALA A 313 -9.80 -21.46 -16.33
N CYS A 314 -9.72 -20.35 -15.59
CA CYS A 314 -10.76 -19.89 -14.68
C CYS A 314 -11.12 -18.39 -14.91
N PRO A 315 -11.60 -17.99 -16.10
CA PRO A 315 -11.86 -16.60 -16.47
C PRO A 315 -12.94 -15.91 -15.62
N ASP A 316 -13.77 -16.68 -14.93
CA ASP A 316 -14.83 -16.18 -14.06
C ASP A 316 -14.33 -15.69 -12.69
N VAL A 317 -13.05 -15.94 -12.35
CA VAL A 317 -12.41 -15.46 -11.12
C VAL A 317 -11.30 -14.45 -11.45
N ALA A 318 -11.49 -13.20 -11.07
CA ALA A 318 -10.47 -12.17 -11.18
C ALA A 318 -9.54 -12.25 -9.97
N ALA A 319 -8.34 -12.76 -10.18
CA ALA A 319 -7.25 -12.86 -9.20
C ALA A 319 -5.91 -12.57 -9.87
N SER A 320 -4.80 -12.57 -9.13
CA SER A 320 -3.49 -12.26 -9.71
C SER A 320 -2.39 -13.20 -9.23
N THR A 321 -1.26 -13.23 -9.98
CA THR A 321 -0.04 -13.97 -9.59
C THR A 321 0.89 -13.19 -8.65
N GLY A 322 0.45 -12.01 -8.15
CA GLY A 322 1.25 -11.15 -7.27
C GLY A 322 2.01 -10.06 -8.03
N SER A 323 2.68 -10.35 -9.13
CA SER A 323 3.48 -9.40 -9.91
C SER A 323 2.69 -8.58 -10.94
N ALA A 324 1.44 -8.24 -10.66
CA ALA A 324 0.47 -7.60 -11.59
C ALA A 324 0.87 -6.22 -12.16
N CYS A 325 2.05 -5.68 -11.87
CA CYS A 325 2.46 -4.35 -12.35
C CYS A 325 3.09 -4.31 -13.75
N THR A 326 3.30 -5.46 -14.40
CA THR A 326 3.85 -5.51 -15.77
C THR A 326 3.25 -6.70 -16.52
N ALA A 327 2.17 -6.44 -17.27
CA ALA A 327 1.59 -7.41 -18.20
C ALA A 327 2.55 -7.84 -19.34
N ALA A 328 3.75 -7.26 -19.39
CA ALA A 328 4.76 -7.52 -20.42
C ALA A 328 5.92 -8.43 -19.99
N GLU A 329 6.10 -8.71 -18.68
CA GLU A 329 7.18 -9.58 -18.22
C GLU A 329 6.62 -10.71 -17.34
N ILE A 330 6.79 -11.94 -17.78
CA ILE A 330 6.51 -13.18 -17.05
C ILE A 330 7.63 -13.43 -16.00
N ALA A 331 8.01 -12.39 -15.27
CA ALA A 331 9.01 -12.53 -14.21
C ALA A 331 8.35 -13.04 -12.92
N PRO A 332 8.97 -14.00 -12.23
CA PRO A 332 8.47 -14.46 -10.93
C PRO A 332 8.45 -13.31 -9.92
N SER A 333 7.53 -13.39 -8.93
CA SER A 333 7.41 -12.37 -7.89
C SER A 333 8.75 -12.20 -7.14
N TYR A 334 9.29 -10.98 -7.19
CA TYR A 334 10.49 -10.62 -6.43
C TYR A 334 10.24 -10.65 -4.91
N VAL A 335 9.00 -10.44 -4.46
CA VAL A 335 8.58 -10.54 -3.06
C VAL A 335 8.73 -11.99 -2.58
N LEU A 336 8.14 -12.93 -3.30
CA LEU A 336 8.21 -14.36 -2.96
C LEU A 336 9.63 -14.88 -3.08
N THR A 337 10.40 -14.40 -4.06
CA THR A 337 11.82 -14.77 -4.18
C THR A 337 12.64 -14.22 -2.99
N ALA A 338 12.36 -12.99 -2.53
CA ALA A 338 12.99 -12.44 -1.33
C ALA A 338 12.64 -13.23 -0.06
N MET A 339 11.48 -13.88 -0.01
CA MET A 339 11.06 -14.80 1.06
C MET A 339 11.71 -16.22 0.93
N GLY A 340 12.55 -16.44 -0.05
CA GLY A 340 13.28 -17.70 -0.25
C GLY A 340 12.63 -18.70 -1.19
N LEU A 341 11.53 -18.37 -1.87
CA LEU A 341 10.94 -19.24 -2.88
C LEU A 341 11.81 -19.25 -4.15
N SER A 342 11.99 -20.42 -4.76
CA SER A 342 12.59 -20.50 -6.10
C SER A 342 11.68 -19.81 -7.13
N ALA A 343 12.25 -19.38 -8.25
CA ALA A 343 11.49 -18.80 -9.36
C ALA A 343 10.34 -19.72 -9.83
N GLN A 344 10.60 -21.03 -9.88
CA GLN A 344 9.60 -22.02 -10.21
C GLN A 344 8.44 -22.03 -9.20
N LYS A 345 8.72 -22.08 -7.89
CA LYS A 345 7.68 -22.02 -6.85
C LYS A 345 6.93 -20.70 -6.86
N ALA A 346 7.62 -19.58 -7.06
CA ALA A 346 6.98 -18.27 -7.15
C ALA A 346 5.99 -18.18 -8.34
N SER A 347 6.26 -18.89 -9.47
CA SER A 347 5.33 -18.96 -10.61
C SER A 347 4.08 -19.82 -10.36
N GLN A 348 4.08 -20.62 -9.27
CA GLN A 348 2.93 -21.41 -8.82
C GLN A 348 2.02 -20.63 -7.85
N CYS A 349 2.38 -19.40 -7.48
CA CYS A 349 1.68 -18.69 -6.42
C CYS A 349 0.56 -17.79 -6.95
N LEU A 350 -0.60 -17.89 -6.31
CA LEU A 350 -1.77 -17.04 -6.53
C LEU A 350 -1.94 -16.05 -5.38
N ARG A 351 -2.22 -14.80 -5.72
CA ARG A 351 -2.73 -13.81 -4.77
C ARG A 351 -4.24 -13.72 -4.91
N LEU A 352 -4.93 -14.02 -3.83
CA LEU A 352 -6.37 -13.90 -3.69
C LEU A 352 -6.67 -12.86 -2.60
N SER A 353 -7.61 -11.98 -2.84
CA SER A 353 -7.98 -11.00 -1.83
C SER A 353 -9.47 -10.69 -1.87
N VAL A 354 -10.11 -10.81 -0.72
CA VAL A 354 -11.53 -10.53 -0.51
C VAL A 354 -11.73 -9.08 -0.09
N GLY A 355 -12.91 -8.54 -0.39
CA GLY A 355 -13.24 -7.15 -0.07
C GLY A 355 -14.69 -6.93 0.31
N ARG A 356 -15.08 -5.65 0.38
CA ARG A 356 -16.40 -5.21 0.88
C ARG A 356 -17.56 -5.89 0.19
N SER A 357 -17.51 -6.08 -1.12
CA SER A 357 -18.60 -6.68 -1.89
C SER A 357 -18.54 -8.21 -2.00
N THR A 358 -17.49 -8.85 -1.46
CA THR A 358 -17.36 -10.31 -1.50
C THR A 358 -18.39 -10.96 -0.58
N SER A 359 -19.18 -11.88 -1.11
CA SER A 359 -20.16 -12.68 -0.37
C SER A 359 -19.66 -14.10 -0.08
N LYS A 360 -20.34 -14.82 0.82
CA LYS A 360 -20.07 -16.25 1.06
C LYS A 360 -20.28 -17.09 -0.21
N ALA A 361 -21.33 -16.77 -1.00
CA ALA A 361 -21.60 -17.45 -2.26
C ALA A 361 -20.48 -17.24 -3.30
N ASP A 362 -19.86 -16.04 -3.32
CA ASP A 362 -18.69 -15.79 -4.17
C ASP A 362 -17.50 -16.66 -3.75
N ILE A 363 -17.30 -16.85 -2.44
CA ILE A 363 -16.22 -17.69 -1.91
C ILE A 363 -16.42 -19.15 -2.31
N ASP A 364 -17.63 -19.70 -2.11
CA ASP A 364 -17.94 -21.09 -2.44
C ASP A 364 -17.72 -21.33 -3.94
N ARG A 365 -18.26 -20.45 -4.76
CA ARG A 365 -18.14 -20.56 -6.21
C ARG A 365 -16.71 -20.37 -6.71
N ALA A 366 -15.96 -19.42 -6.15
CA ALA A 366 -14.57 -19.22 -6.53
C ALA A 366 -13.69 -20.42 -6.14
N ALA A 367 -13.90 -21.01 -4.97
CA ALA A 367 -13.18 -22.22 -4.57
C ALA A 367 -13.45 -23.39 -5.52
N GLU A 368 -14.72 -23.66 -5.85
CA GLU A 368 -15.09 -24.69 -6.84
C GLU A 368 -14.38 -24.49 -8.18
N LEU A 369 -14.44 -23.26 -8.72
CA LEU A 369 -13.86 -22.93 -10.03
C LEU A 369 -12.34 -23.06 -10.03
N LEU A 370 -11.65 -22.53 -9.01
CA LEU A 370 -10.19 -22.61 -8.90
C LEU A 370 -9.72 -24.07 -8.73
N ILE A 371 -10.43 -24.88 -7.94
CA ILE A 371 -10.13 -26.31 -7.75
C ILE A 371 -10.30 -27.08 -9.06
N ALA A 372 -11.41 -26.83 -9.79
CA ALA A 372 -11.68 -27.47 -11.08
C ALA A 372 -10.61 -27.09 -12.12
N ALA A 373 -10.27 -25.80 -12.23
CA ALA A 373 -9.23 -25.31 -13.14
C ALA A 373 -7.85 -25.93 -12.81
N ALA A 374 -7.48 -25.97 -11.53
CA ALA A 374 -6.22 -26.58 -11.10
C ALA A 374 -6.13 -28.06 -11.46
N ARG A 375 -7.24 -28.81 -11.33
CA ARG A 375 -7.30 -30.23 -11.73
C ARG A 375 -7.18 -30.41 -13.23
N THR A 376 -7.75 -29.52 -14.03
CA THR A 376 -7.66 -29.54 -15.50
C THR A 376 -6.22 -29.25 -15.98
N CYS A 377 -5.50 -28.39 -15.26
CA CYS A 377 -4.11 -28.01 -15.58
C CYS A 377 -3.06 -29.00 -15.04
N GLN A 378 -3.46 -30.04 -14.27
CA GLN A 378 -2.50 -31.02 -13.77
C GLN A 378 -1.89 -31.80 -14.95
N PRO A 379 -0.55 -31.90 -15.06
CA PRO A 379 0.06 -32.78 -16.04
C PRO A 379 -0.32 -34.23 -15.71
N ASN A 380 -0.69 -34.99 -16.76
CA ASN A 380 -0.97 -36.44 -16.68
C ASN A 380 0.23 -37.24 -16.15
#